data_584a06b669bc77fbc4d07ad24a74f974
#
_entry.id   584a06b669bc77fbc4d07ad24a74f974
#
_cell.length_a   1.000
_cell.length_b   1.000
_cell.length_c   1.000
_cell.angle_alpha   90.00
_cell.angle_beta   90.00
_cell.angle_gamma   90.00
#
_symmetry.space_group_name_H-M   'P 1'
#
loop_
_entity.id
_entity.type
_entity.pdbx_description
1 polymer ?
#
loop_
_entity_poly.entity_id
_entity_poly.type
_entity_poly.pdbx_seq_one_letter_code
_entity_poly.pdbx_strand_id
1 'polypeptide(L)'
;MLGLNTVVFRSHIVVEGQRLPTLVILDSSIYGMLRVQLAANAVNESNEVAILREINKVNRQYKVFKYYLTDDGSLFLDSCLLCQNGRLEGDMIYTVLDVIIKHLEREYKRIMQLIWQAN
;
A
#
# COMPACT_ATOMS: atom_id res chain seq x y z
N MET A 1 3.66 -8.88 -18.81
CA MET A 1 4.86 -8.19 -19.23
C MET A 1 4.80 -6.75 -18.87
N LEU A 2 5.79 -6.32 -18.21
CA LEU A 2 5.90 -4.94 -17.90
C LEU A 2 6.45 -4.21 -19.07
N GLY A 3 5.90 -3.22 -19.35
CA GLY A 3 6.47 -2.74 -20.27
C GLY A 3 6.50 -1.45 -20.84
N LEU A 4 6.58 -1.46 -22.10
CA LEU A 4 6.65 -0.26 -22.86
C LEU A 4 5.46 0.64 -22.64
N ASN A 5 4.34 0.09 -22.13
CA ASN A 5 3.09 0.83 -21.89
C ASN A 5 2.78 1.08 -20.43
N THR A 6 3.77 0.91 -19.57
CA THR A 6 3.56 1.18 -18.13
C THR A 6 3.66 2.67 -17.87
N VAL A 7 2.66 3.22 -17.19
CA VAL A 7 2.64 4.62 -16.76
C VAL A 7 2.56 4.64 -15.23
N VAL A 8 3.41 5.45 -14.62
CA VAL A 8 3.46 5.57 -13.16
C VAL A 8 3.23 7.03 -12.78
N PHE A 9 2.18 7.27 -12.01
CA PHE A 9 1.93 8.58 -11.40
C PHE A 9 2.44 8.55 -9.97
N ARG A 10 3.29 9.48 -9.62
CA ARG A 10 3.92 9.55 -8.29
C ARG A 10 3.30 10.68 -7.49
N SER A 11 2.98 10.37 -6.23
CA SER A 11 2.41 11.33 -5.32
C SER A 11 2.76 10.92 -3.89
N HIS A 12 2.05 11.48 -2.93
CA HIS A 12 2.16 11.06 -1.53
C HIS A 12 0.85 11.33 -0.81
N ILE A 13 0.63 10.61 0.27
CA ILE A 13 -0.42 10.93 1.24
C ILE A 13 0.25 11.29 2.57
N VAL A 14 -0.45 12.06 3.38
CA VAL A 14 0.06 12.45 4.70
C VAL A 14 -0.76 11.75 5.77
N VAL A 15 -0.07 10.96 6.62
CA VAL A 15 -0.70 10.23 7.71
C VAL A 15 0.14 10.46 8.96
N GLU A 16 -0.46 10.96 10.02
CA GLU A 16 0.23 11.25 11.28
C GLU A 16 1.49 12.09 11.06
N GLY A 17 1.39 13.09 10.20
CA GLY A 17 2.52 13.97 9.88
C GLY A 17 3.58 13.38 8.96
N GLN A 18 3.43 12.13 8.54
CA GLN A 18 4.39 11.46 7.67
C GLN A 18 3.91 11.48 6.23
N ARG A 19 4.83 11.75 5.31
CA ARG A 19 4.56 11.73 3.87
C ARG A 19 4.86 10.32 3.36
N LEU A 20 3.83 9.62 2.95
CA LEU A 20 3.96 8.25 2.47
C LEU A 20 3.94 8.25 0.94
N PRO A 21 5.01 7.75 0.30
CA PRO A 21 5.04 7.66 -1.17
C PRO A 21 3.87 6.86 -1.69
N THR A 22 3.21 7.40 -2.69
CA THR A 22 2.00 6.79 -3.26
C THR A 22 2.14 6.75 -4.77
N LEU A 23 1.87 5.59 -5.36
CA LEU A 23 1.97 5.38 -6.80
C LEU A 23 0.64 4.93 -7.35
N VAL A 24 0.30 5.44 -8.53
CA VAL A 24 -0.75 4.85 -9.36
C VAL A 24 -0.05 4.28 -10.58
N ILE A 25 -0.14 2.98 -10.76
CA ILE A 25 0.57 2.25 -11.82
C ILE A 25 -0.46 1.70 -12.80
N LEU A 26 -0.33 2.08 -14.06
CA LEU A 26 -1.21 1.64 -15.14
C LEU A 26 -0.36 0.97 -16.22
N ASP A 27 -0.87 -0.09 -16.78
CA ASP A 27 -0.22 -0.76 -17.91
C ASP A 27 -1.27 -1.11 -18.96
N SER A 28 -0.92 -1.96 -19.91
CA SER A 28 -1.83 -2.35 -20.98
C SER A 28 -2.87 -3.38 -20.57
N SER A 29 -2.82 -3.86 -19.32
CA SER A 29 -3.81 -4.80 -18.81
C SER A 29 -5.07 -4.07 -18.32
N ILE A 30 -6.07 -4.85 -17.90
CA ILE A 30 -7.29 -4.29 -17.31
C ILE A 30 -7.07 -3.86 -15.85
N TYR A 31 -5.86 -4.06 -15.30
CA TYR A 31 -5.58 -3.80 -13.90
C TYR A 31 -4.75 -2.55 -13.73
N GLY A 32 -5.19 -1.67 -12.84
CA GLY A 32 -4.36 -0.61 -12.30
C GLY A 32 -3.96 -0.95 -10.87
N MET A 33 -2.91 -0.33 -10.37
CA MET A 33 -2.44 -0.56 -9.02
C MET A 33 -2.29 0.77 -8.30
N LEU A 34 -2.87 0.86 -7.11
CA LEU A 34 -2.63 1.96 -6.19
C LEU A 34 -1.75 1.42 -5.07
N ARG A 35 -0.58 2.00 -4.90
CA ARG A 35 0.43 1.50 -3.97
C ARG A 35 0.88 2.58 -3.00
N VAL A 36 0.89 2.26 -1.71
CA VAL A 36 1.39 3.16 -0.67
C VAL A 36 2.53 2.47 0.06
N GLN A 37 3.67 3.15 0.16
CA GLN A 37 4.80 2.64 0.93
C GLN A 37 4.71 3.16 2.36
N LEU A 38 4.55 2.26 3.33
CA LEU A 38 4.47 2.64 4.72
C LEU A 38 5.86 2.76 5.36
N ALA A 39 6.77 1.88 5.01
CA ALA A 39 8.12 1.89 5.57
C ALA A 39 9.08 1.24 4.58
N ALA A 40 10.28 1.80 4.47
CA ALA A 40 11.31 1.29 3.57
C ALA A 40 12.40 0.60 4.41
N ASN A 41 12.78 -0.61 4.01
CA ASN A 41 13.90 -1.34 4.63
C ASN A 41 13.79 -1.43 6.16
N ALA A 42 12.57 -1.57 6.66
CA ALA A 42 12.31 -1.47 8.10
C ALA A 42 12.02 -2.81 8.76
N VAL A 43 11.70 -3.83 7.99
CA VAL A 43 11.37 -5.15 8.52
C VAL A 43 12.61 -6.03 8.42
N ASN A 44 12.96 -6.66 9.53
CA ASN A 44 14.17 -7.48 9.66
C ASN A 44 13.84 -8.73 10.47
N GLU A 45 14.86 -9.53 10.75
CA GLU A 45 14.66 -10.79 11.50
C GLU A 45 14.03 -10.59 12.86
N SER A 46 14.27 -9.46 13.51
CA SER A 46 13.75 -9.23 14.87
C SER A 46 12.27 -8.88 14.91
N ASN A 47 11.72 -8.31 13.84
CA ASN A 47 10.31 -7.88 13.82
C ASN A 47 9.45 -8.56 12.76
N GLU A 48 10.05 -9.37 11.87
CA GLU A 48 9.34 -9.93 10.73
C GLU A 48 8.14 -10.79 11.12
N VAL A 49 8.31 -11.66 12.10
CA VAL A 49 7.22 -12.56 12.50
C VAL A 49 6.03 -11.78 13.03
N ALA A 50 6.29 -10.79 13.89
CA ALA A 50 5.23 -9.96 14.46
C ALA A 50 4.50 -9.17 13.36
N ILE A 51 5.24 -8.62 12.41
CA ILE A 51 4.67 -7.86 11.29
C ILE A 51 3.86 -8.78 10.39
N LEU A 52 4.39 -9.95 10.02
CA LEU A 52 3.66 -10.89 9.16
C LEU A 52 2.35 -11.35 9.79
N ARG A 53 2.36 -11.63 11.09
CA ARG A 53 1.13 -12.00 11.80
C ARG A 53 0.11 -10.89 11.78
N GLU A 54 0.57 -9.67 11.99
CA GLU A 54 -0.33 -8.50 12.01
C GLU A 54 -0.92 -8.22 10.64
N ILE A 55 -0.09 -8.19 9.59
CA ILE A 55 -0.61 -7.93 8.25
C ILE A 55 -1.52 -9.05 7.74
N ASN A 56 -1.24 -10.28 8.12
CA ASN A 56 -2.12 -11.39 7.79
C ASN A 56 -3.51 -11.21 8.42
N LYS A 57 -3.53 -10.77 9.68
CA LYS A 57 -4.79 -10.49 10.38
C LYS A 57 -5.56 -9.35 9.72
N VAL A 58 -4.89 -8.26 9.40
CA VAL A 58 -5.51 -7.09 8.77
C VAL A 58 -6.00 -7.46 7.36
N ASN A 59 -5.19 -8.19 6.60
CA ASN A 59 -5.55 -8.60 5.25
C ASN A 59 -6.83 -9.43 5.19
N ARG A 60 -7.14 -10.18 6.24
CA ARG A 60 -8.38 -10.94 6.31
C ARG A 60 -9.60 -10.06 6.58
N GLN A 61 -9.39 -8.88 7.17
CA GLN A 61 -10.49 -7.98 7.55
C GLN A 61 -10.91 -7.06 6.41
N TYR A 62 -10.00 -6.70 5.51
CA TYR A 62 -10.25 -5.70 4.48
C TYR A 62 -10.19 -6.31 3.09
N LYS A 63 -11.15 -5.93 2.25
CA LYS A 63 -11.26 -6.45 0.89
C LYS A 63 -10.55 -5.58 -0.12
N VAL A 64 -10.54 -4.26 0.11
CA VAL A 64 -10.14 -3.29 -0.91
C VAL A 64 -8.63 -3.16 -1.03
N PHE A 65 -7.88 -3.51 0.01
CA PHE A 65 -6.43 -3.41 -0.01
C PHE A 65 -5.79 -4.58 0.71
N LYS A 66 -4.50 -4.79 0.43
CA LYS A 66 -3.68 -5.81 1.09
C LYS A 66 -2.29 -5.25 1.38
N TYR A 67 -1.76 -5.63 2.53
CA TYR A 67 -0.38 -5.35 2.88
C TYR A 67 0.53 -6.46 2.40
N TYR A 68 1.77 -6.11 2.08
CA TYR A 68 2.79 -7.13 1.83
C TYR A 68 4.19 -6.59 2.10
N LEU A 69 5.13 -7.51 2.25
CA LEU A 69 6.54 -7.19 2.46
C LEU A 69 7.32 -7.53 1.20
N THR A 70 8.28 -6.68 0.89
CA THR A 70 9.25 -6.99 -0.18
C THR A 70 10.49 -7.64 0.43
N ASP A 71 11.35 -8.18 -0.44
CA ASP A 71 12.55 -8.88 0.00
C ASP A 71 13.52 -7.97 0.77
N ASP A 72 13.49 -6.67 0.48
CA ASP A 72 14.35 -5.71 1.17
C ASP A 72 13.77 -5.22 2.50
N GLY A 73 12.66 -5.81 2.94
CA GLY A 73 12.04 -5.43 4.21
C GLY A 73 11.19 -4.18 4.16
N SER A 74 10.71 -3.80 3.00
CA SER A 74 9.79 -2.67 2.86
C SER A 74 8.35 -3.14 3.02
N LEU A 75 7.52 -2.31 3.65
CA LEU A 75 6.10 -2.61 3.87
C LEU A 75 5.25 -1.74 2.96
N PHE A 76 4.43 -2.39 2.15
CA PHE A 76 3.52 -1.75 1.21
C PHE A 76 2.07 -2.10 1.49
N LEU A 77 1.18 -1.21 1.09
CA LEU A 77 -0.26 -1.44 1.04
C LEU A 77 -0.70 -1.20 -0.40
N ASP A 78 -1.30 -2.22 -1.01
CA ASP A 78 -1.71 -2.17 -2.41
C ASP A 78 -3.21 -2.36 -2.56
N SER A 79 -3.78 -1.66 -3.53
CA SER A 79 -5.14 -1.90 -3.98
C SER A 79 -5.13 -2.05 -5.50
N CYS A 80 -5.73 -3.13 -5.99
CA CYS A 80 -5.88 -3.35 -7.42
C CYS A 80 -7.17 -2.68 -7.89
N LEU A 81 -7.08 -1.91 -8.96
CA LEU A 81 -8.20 -1.21 -9.57
C LEU A 81 -8.44 -1.79 -10.94
N LEU A 82 -9.69 -1.82 -11.36
CA LEU A 82 -10.04 -2.31 -12.70
C LEU A 82 -10.15 -1.13 -13.66
N CYS A 83 -9.53 -1.26 -14.81
CA CYS A 83 -9.59 -0.27 -15.88
C CYS A 83 -10.47 -0.83 -16.98
N GLN A 84 -11.53 -0.12 -17.35
CA GLN A 84 -12.40 -0.53 -18.44
C GLN A 84 -12.14 0.35 -19.66
N ASN A 85 -11.99 -0.29 -20.81
CA ASN A 85 -11.76 0.42 -22.08
C ASN A 85 -10.53 1.34 -22.02
N GLY A 86 -9.48 0.89 -21.33
CA GLY A 86 -8.26 1.67 -21.17
C GLY A 86 -8.41 2.87 -20.25
N ARG A 87 -9.49 2.93 -19.47
CA ARG A 87 -9.76 4.05 -18.57
C ARG A 87 -9.86 3.62 -17.13
N LEU A 88 -9.27 4.42 -16.26
CA LEU A 88 -9.42 4.31 -14.83
C LEU A 88 -10.27 5.48 -14.36
N GLU A 89 -11.36 5.17 -13.66
CA GLU A 89 -12.27 6.19 -13.14
C GLU A 89 -11.59 6.97 -12.02
N GLY A 90 -11.47 8.30 -12.19
CA GLY A 90 -10.85 9.16 -11.18
C GLY A 90 -11.57 9.10 -9.84
N ASP A 91 -12.90 9.06 -9.85
CA ASP A 91 -13.69 8.96 -8.62
C ASP A 91 -13.40 7.67 -7.85
N MET A 92 -13.14 6.57 -8.56
CA MET A 92 -12.78 5.31 -7.94
C MET A 92 -11.43 5.41 -7.24
N ILE A 93 -10.46 6.09 -7.84
CA ILE A 93 -9.16 6.31 -7.22
C ILE A 93 -9.34 7.07 -5.90
N TYR A 94 -10.10 8.16 -5.92
CA TYR A 94 -10.34 8.94 -4.71
C TYR A 94 -11.07 8.16 -3.65
N THR A 95 -12.06 7.35 -4.04
CA THR A 95 -12.79 6.50 -3.10
C THR A 95 -11.87 5.51 -2.41
N VAL A 96 -11.03 4.83 -3.17
CA VAL A 96 -10.09 3.86 -2.62
C VAL A 96 -9.04 4.54 -1.76
N LEU A 97 -8.50 5.67 -2.21
CA LEU A 97 -7.55 6.45 -1.42
C LEU A 97 -8.16 6.89 -0.09
N ASP A 98 -9.40 7.35 -0.10
CA ASP A 98 -10.08 7.77 1.13
C ASP A 98 -10.20 6.60 2.13
N VAL A 99 -10.54 5.41 1.64
CA VAL A 99 -10.60 4.21 2.49
C VAL A 99 -9.23 3.89 3.08
N ILE A 100 -8.19 3.97 2.27
CA ILE A 100 -6.81 3.71 2.72
C ILE A 100 -6.38 4.73 3.76
N ILE A 101 -6.61 6.01 3.50
CA ILE A 101 -6.23 7.09 4.42
C ILE A 101 -6.94 6.92 5.76
N LYS A 102 -8.24 6.67 5.75
CA LYS A 102 -8.99 6.46 7.00
C LYS A 102 -8.51 5.25 7.77
N HIS A 103 -8.18 4.18 7.07
CA HIS A 103 -7.60 2.99 7.69
C HIS A 103 -6.26 3.33 8.36
N LEU A 104 -5.38 4.03 7.63
CA LEU A 104 -4.07 4.39 8.16
C LEU A 104 -4.16 5.39 9.30
N GLU A 105 -5.10 6.32 9.26
CA GLU A 105 -5.31 7.22 10.39
C GLU A 105 -5.63 6.48 11.68
N ARG A 106 -6.32 5.34 11.59
CA ARG A 106 -6.62 4.52 12.76
C ARG A 106 -5.48 3.60 13.18
N GLU A 107 -4.72 3.08 12.20
CA GLU A 107 -3.82 1.94 12.45
C GLU A 107 -2.35 2.23 12.25
N TYR A 108 -1.98 3.36 11.64
CA TYR A 108 -0.59 3.63 11.28
C TYR A 108 0.34 3.61 12.49
N LYS A 109 -0.02 4.27 13.58
CA LYS A 109 0.82 4.32 14.77
C LYS A 109 1.07 2.93 15.32
N ARG A 110 0.04 2.10 15.38
CA ARG A 110 0.16 0.74 15.89
C ARG A 110 1.09 -0.11 15.02
N ILE A 111 0.96 0.00 13.71
CA ILE A 111 1.83 -0.73 12.78
C ILE A 111 3.27 -0.27 12.93
N MET A 112 3.50 1.04 13.01
CA MET A 112 4.84 1.58 13.19
C MET A 112 5.46 1.16 14.52
N GLN A 113 4.67 1.06 15.58
CA GLN A 113 5.14 0.57 16.86
C GLN A 113 5.65 -0.88 16.74
N LEU A 114 4.95 -1.72 15.99
CA LEU A 114 5.41 -3.10 15.79
C LEU A 114 6.75 -3.14 15.05
N ILE A 115 6.98 -2.22 14.14
CA ILE A 115 8.22 -2.17 13.38
C ILE A 115 9.37 -1.70 14.28
N TRP A 116 9.17 -0.65 15.07
CA TRP A 116 10.25 0.02 15.77
C TRP A 116 10.48 -0.43 17.21
N GLN A 117 9.50 -1.09 17.85
CA GLN A 117 9.65 -1.58 19.21
C GLN A 117 10.48 -2.85 19.32
N ALA A 118 10.56 -3.63 18.25
CA ALA A 118 11.30 -4.90 18.28
C ALA A 118 12.81 -4.71 18.26
N ASN A 119 13.27 -3.48 18.18
CA ASN A 119 14.71 -3.17 18.14
C ASN A 119 15.26 -2.79 19.52
#